data_725ff0c23274c82a81da78018b6cbb46
#
_entry.id   725ff0c23274c82a81da78018b6cbb46
#
_cell.length_a   1.000
_cell.length_b   1.000
_cell.length_c   1.000
_cell.angle_alpha   90.00
_cell.angle_beta   90.00
_cell.angle_gamma   90.00
#
_symmetry.space_group_name_H-M   'P 1'
#
loop_
_entity.id
_entity.type
_entity.pdbx_description
1 polymer ?
#
loop_
_entity_poly.entity_id
_entity_poly.type
_entity_poly.pdbx_seq_one_letter_code
_entity_poly.pdbx_strand_id
1 'polypeptide(L)'
;RSRRSQKTRLRRSSPKDRPFSLMQKHALKEERRPLPLLSFDSPADDSPCWEMQVQNELNRIWQLLISHAGEIPPVNIEKGEASLQIRMQKMLAFIRSHYASPVSLDQIAASASISKSEASRCFQAYMNQPPVSYLLDFRLEKAKQLLSSTPDTVEEISRKCGFRSSGYFCRIFKRRTGASPNQYRRETT
;
A
#
# COMPACT_ATOMS: atom_id res chain seq x y z
N ARG A 1 -32.91 -55.19 -0.23
CA ARG A 1 -32.55 -54.31 0.91
C ARG A 1 -31.49 -53.34 0.45
N SER A 2 -31.99 -52.16 0.06
CA SER A 2 -31.23 -51.04 -0.50
C SER A 2 -30.51 -50.28 0.61
N ARG A 3 -29.21 -50.03 0.50
CA ARG A 3 -28.50 -49.03 1.29
C ARG A 3 -28.16 -47.85 0.37
N ARG A 4 -28.94 -46.78 0.49
CA ARG A 4 -28.62 -45.47 -0.10
C ARG A 4 -27.43 -44.85 0.63
N SER A 5 -26.33 -44.67 -0.09
CA SER A 5 -25.20 -43.90 0.34
C SER A 5 -25.52 -42.41 0.21
N GLN A 6 -25.61 -41.70 1.32
CA GLN A 6 -25.74 -40.24 1.35
C GLN A 6 -24.35 -39.63 1.08
N LYS A 7 -24.19 -39.07 -0.12
CA LYS A 7 -23.02 -38.19 -0.43
C LYS A 7 -23.25 -36.82 0.22
N THR A 8 -22.61 -36.58 1.30
CA THR A 8 -22.52 -35.24 1.94
C THR A 8 -21.78 -34.30 0.99
N ARG A 9 -22.53 -33.42 0.32
CA ARG A 9 -21.96 -32.30 -0.48
C ARG A 9 -21.36 -31.30 0.48
N LEU A 10 -20.03 -31.27 0.59
CA LEU A 10 -19.31 -30.15 1.18
C LEU A 10 -19.60 -28.90 0.33
N ARG A 11 -20.39 -27.99 0.89
CA ARG A 11 -20.58 -26.64 0.36
C ARG A 11 -19.23 -25.92 0.37
N ARG A 12 -18.68 -25.64 -0.81
CA ARG A 12 -17.59 -24.69 -0.97
C ARG A 12 -18.11 -23.33 -0.51
N SER A 13 -17.58 -22.82 0.58
CA SER A 13 -17.81 -21.46 1.05
C SER A 13 -17.30 -20.47 0.00
N SER A 14 -18.14 -19.48 -0.30
CA SER A 14 -17.85 -18.39 -1.24
C SER A 14 -16.68 -17.52 -0.75
N PRO A 15 -15.84 -16.93 -1.65
CA PRO A 15 -14.71 -16.08 -1.27
C PRO A 15 -15.08 -14.77 -0.55
N LYS A 16 -16.37 -14.53 -0.27
CA LYS A 16 -16.87 -13.30 0.37
C LYS A 16 -16.85 -13.33 1.90
N ASP A 17 -16.58 -14.47 2.52
CA ASP A 17 -16.58 -14.62 3.98
C ASP A 17 -15.16 -14.61 4.54
N ARG A 18 -14.38 -13.57 4.24
CA ARG A 18 -13.07 -13.39 4.86
C ARG A 18 -13.19 -12.59 6.17
N PRO A 19 -12.37 -12.91 7.21
CA PRO A 19 -12.49 -12.31 8.54
C PRO A 19 -12.34 -10.79 8.58
N PHE A 20 -11.83 -10.18 7.50
CA PHE A 20 -11.69 -8.73 7.39
C PHE A 20 -13.04 -7.98 7.41
N SER A 21 -14.13 -8.61 6.93
CA SER A 21 -15.46 -8.00 6.96
C SER A 21 -16.13 -8.07 8.34
N LEU A 22 -15.69 -9.00 9.19
CA LEU A 22 -16.21 -9.15 10.57
C LEU A 22 -15.57 -8.12 11.51
N MET A 23 -14.28 -7.80 11.37
CA MET A 23 -13.64 -6.73 12.15
C MET A 23 -14.26 -5.36 11.85
N GLN A 24 -14.64 -5.11 10.59
CA GLN A 24 -15.28 -3.84 10.21
C GLN A 24 -16.71 -3.70 10.73
N LYS A 25 -17.42 -4.81 10.98
CA LYS A 25 -18.80 -4.77 11.51
C LYS A 25 -18.87 -4.68 13.04
N HIS A 26 -17.85 -5.18 13.76
CA HIS A 26 -17.80 -5.05 15.23
C HIS A 26 -17.30 -3.67 15.67
N ALA A 27 -16.39 -3.05 14.94
CA ALA A 27 -15.90 -1.70 15.23
C ALA A 27 -16.97 -0.60 15.04
N LEU A 28 -18.07 -0.89 14.35
CA LEU A 28 -19.15 0.08 14.08
C LEU A 28 -20.30 0.06 15.10
N LYS A 29 -20.23 -0.79 16.13
CA LYS A 29 -21.32 -0.97 17.09
C LYS A 29 -21.01 -0.54 18.52
N GLU A 30 -19.77 -0.15 18.80
CA GLU A 30 -19.43 0.49 20.06
C GLU A 30 -19.60 1.99 19.94
N GLU A 31 -20.40 2.54 20.83
CA GLU A 31 -20.85 3.91 20.96
C GLU A 31 -19.83 4.95 20.43
N ARG A 32 -20.26 5.63 19.36
CA ARG A 32 -19.66 6.88 18.90
C ARG A 32 -19.75 7.92 20.02
N ARG A 33 -18.81 7.90 20.96
CA ARG A 33 -18.43 9.16 21.59
C ARG A 33 -17.78 9.97 20.46
N PRO A 34 -18.31 11.15 20.10
CA PRO A 34 -17.62 12.00 19.17
C PRO A 34 -16.26 12.29 19.78
N LEU A 35 -15.19 11.81 19.14
CA LEU A 35 -13.88 12.37 19.37
C LEU A 35 -14.05 13.87 19.19
N PRO A 36 -13.54 14.72 20.11
CA PRO A 36 -13.56 16.15 19.88
C PRO A 36 -12.93 16.35 18.50
N LEU A 37 -13.77 16.77 17.55
CA LEU A 37 -13.32 17.23 16.25
C LEU A 37 -12.26 18.28 16.56
N LEU A 38 -10.99 17.94 16.36
CA LEU A 38 -9.95 18.92 16.24
C LEU A 38 -10.42 19.83 15.11
N SER A 39 -10.93 20.99 15.46
CA SER A 39 -11.18 22.06 14.51
C SER A 39 -9.81 22.41 13.94
N PHE A 40 -9.47 21.78 12.84
CA PHE A 40 -8.34 22.19 12.04
C PHE A 40 -8.82 23.44 11.30
N ASP A 41 -8.87 24.53 12.03
CA ASP A 41 -9.00 25.84 11.42
C ASP A 41 -7.78 25.98 10.50
N SER A 42 -8.08 26.26 9.25
CA SER A 42 -7.12 26.42 8.16
C SER A 42 -5.84 27.13 8.63
N PRO A 43 -4.64 26.71 8.23
CA PRO A 43 -3.40 27.39 8.60
C PRO A 43 -3.29 28.71 7.82
N ALA A 44 -4.11 29.66 8.17
CA ALA A 44 -4.02 31.04 7.69
C ALA A 44 -3.46 31.97 8.78
N ASP A 45 -2.98 31.38 9.87
CA ASP A 45 -2.34 32.15 10.94
C ASP A 45 -0.83 31.83 10.90
N ASP A 46 -0.04 32.84 10.50
CA ASP A 46 1.42 32.90 10.55
C ASP A 46 1.89 32.92 12.02
N SER A 47 1.35 32.04 12.85
CA SER A 47 1.78 31.87 14.22
C SER A 47 3.17 31.24 14.21
N PRO A 48 4.22 31.92 14.72
CA PRO A 48 5.60 31.39 14.70
C PRO A 48 5.81 30.11 15.53
N CYS A 49 4.77 29.49 16.03
CA CYS A 49 4.81 28.31 16.91
C CYS A 49 3.97 27.12 16.43
N TRP A 50 3.46 27.12 15.19
CA TRP A 50 2.62 26.02 14.69
C TRP A 50 3.35 24.66 14.70
N GLU A 51 4.66 24.66 14.43
CA GLU A 51 5.49 23.46 14.46
C GLU A 51 5.56 22.86 15.88
N MET A 52 5.65 23.71 16.91
CA MET A 52 5.62 23.26 18.31
C MET A 52 4.25 22.71 18.70
N GLN A 53 3.16 23.29 18.19
CA GLN A 53 1.81 22.80 18.43
C GLN A 53 1.61 21.41 17.80
N VAL A 54 2.02 21.22 16.55
CA VAL A 54 1.99 19.91 15.88
C VAL A 54 2.82 18.89 16.65
N GLN A 55 4.02 19.26 17.11
CA GLN A 55 4.87 18.37 17.91
C GLN A 55 4.23 17.96 19.23
N ASN A 56 3.56 18.89 19.91
CA ASN A 56 2.84 18.62 21.15
C ASN A 56 1.65 17.67 20.93
N GLU A 57 0.88 17.88 19.86
CA GLU A 57 -0.23 16.96 19.52
C GLU A 57 0.26 15.57 19.13
N LEU A 58 1.35 15.46 18.38
CA LEU A 58 1.98 14.17 18.09
C LEU A 58 2.44 13.47 19.37
N ASN A 59 3.08 14.19 20.30
CA ASN A 59 3.50 13.62 21.58
C ASN A 59 2.28 13.15 22.40
N ARG A 60 1.18 13.91 22.39
CA ARG A 60 -0.06 13.53 23.06
C ARG A 60 -0.69 12.27 22.46
N ILE A 61 -0.70 12.16 21.13
CA ILE A 61 -1.15 10.94 20.44
C ILE A 61 -0.27 9.74 20.84
N TRP A 62 1.05 9.91 20.88
CA TRP A 62 1.98 8.88 21.32
C TRP A 62 1.73 8.46 22.77
N GLN A 63 1.50 9.39 23.69
CA GLN A 63 1.18 9.08 25.09
C GLN A 63 -0.13 8.28 25.21
N LEU A 64 -1.17 8.67 24.45
CA LEU A 64 -2.42 7.91 24.40
C LEU A 64 -2.24 6.50 23.84
N LEU A 65 -1.48 6.35 22.77
CA LEU A 65 -1.18 5.03 22.19
C LEU A 65 -0.41 4.14 23.19
N ILE A 66 0.58 4.69 23.86
CA ILE A 66 1.39 3.94 24.84
C ILE A 66 0.55 3.59 26.08
N SER A 67 -0.28 4.50 26.58
CA SER A 67 -1.11 4.24 27.77
C SER A 67 -2.15 3.15 27.53
N HIS A 68 -2.67 3.02 26.29
CA HIS A 68 -3.64 2.00 25.91
C HIS A 68 -3.01 0.76 25.24
N ALA A 69 -1.69 0.76 25.03
CA ALA A 69 -1.00 -0.37 24.40
C ALA A 69 -1.17 -1.69 25.15
N GLY A 70 -1.33 -1.64 26.48
CA GLY A 70 -1.60 -2.82 27.31
C GLY A 70 -3.04 -3.35 27.22
N GLU A 71 -3.97 -2.57 26.72
CA GLU A 71 -5.38 -2.94 26.54
C GLU A 71 -5.64 -3.57 25.16
N ILE A 72 -4.68 -3.42 24.24
CA ILE A 72 -4.77 -4.02 22.91
C ILE A 72 -4.52 -5.52 23.07
N PRO A 73 -5.53 -6.39 22.84
CA PRO A 73 -5.33 -7.82 22.94
C PRO A 73 -4.20 -8.22 21.98
N PRO A 74 -3.28 -9.12 22.39
CA PRO A 74 -2.24 -9.59 21.51
C PRO A 74 -2.90 -10.16 20.25
N VAL A 75 -2.63 -9.53 19.11
CA VAL A 75 -3.09 -10.03 17.82
C VAL A 75 -2.43 -11.40 17.65
N ASN A 76 -3.22 -12.44 17.80
CA ASN A 76 -2.76 -13.81 17.58
C ASN A 76 -2.56 -13.99 16.06
N ILE A 77 -1.45 -13.47 15.56
CA ILE A 77 -1.07 -13.61 14.15
C ILE A 77 -0.73 -15.08 13.96
N GLU A 78 -1.57 -15.81 13.25
CA GLU A 78 -1.24 -17.18 12.88
C GLU A 78 0.15 -17.21 12.25
N LYS A 79 0.95 -18.23 12.60
CA LYS A 79 2.35 -18.34 12.12
C LYS A 79 2.49 -18.16 10.60
N GLY A 80 1.45 -18.52 9.84
CA GLY A 80 1.37 -18.32 8.39
C GLY A 80 1.26 -16.85 7.96
N GLU A 81 0.45 -16.06 8.67
CA GLU A 81 0.24 -14.64 8.35
C GLU A 81 1.47 -13.80 8.71
N ALA A 82 2.11 -14.06 9.85
CA ALA A 82 3.37 -13.42 10.23
C ALA A 82 4.47 -13.68 9.19
N SER A 83 4.56 -14.92 8.71
CA SER A 83 5.51 -15.29 7.64
C SER A 83 5.20 -14.57 6.33
N LEU A 84 3.92 -14.45 5.95
CA LEU A 84 3.50 -13.72 4.76
C LEU A 84 3.86 -12.24 4.86
N GLN A 85 3.58 -11.62 6.00
CA GLN A 85 3.87 -10.21 6.25
C GLN A 85 5.37 -9.91 6.14
N ILE A 86 6.23 -10.73 6.76
CA ILE A 86 7.68 -10.58 6.69
C ILE A 86 8.18 -10.71 5.24
N ARG A 87 7.68 -11.70 4.49
CA ARG A 87 8.02 -11.88 3.06
C ARG A 87 7.60 -10.66 2.24
N MET A 88 6.38 -10.15 2.45
CA MET A 88 5.89 -8.95 1.77
C MET A 88 6.76 -7.73 2.10
N GLN A 89 7.10 -7.50 3.36
CA GLN A 89 7.96 -6.39 3.75
C GLN A 89 9.31 -6.43 3.03
N LYS A 90 9.96 -7.61 2.94
CA LYS A 90 11.24 -7.79 2.24
C LYS A 90 11.11 -7.47 0.75
N MET A 91 10.08 -7.99 0.08
CA MET A 91 9.84 -7.73 -1.33
C MET A 91 9.53 -6.27 -1.62
N LEU A 92 8.71 -5.62 -0.78
CA LEU A 92 8.39 -4.21 -0.92
C LEU A 92 9.61 -3.31 -0.66
N ALA A 93 10.44 -3.63 0.34
CA ALA A 93 11.69 -2.93 0.61
C ALA A 93 12.65 -3.04 -0.58
N PHE A 94 12.79 -4.24 -1.16
CA PHE A 94 13.60 -4.46 -2.35
C PHE A 94 13.11 -3.63 -3.55
N ILE A 95 11.80 -3.61 -3.82
CA ILE A 95 11.23 -2.80 -4.91
C ILE A 95 11.52 -1.31 -4.68
N ARG A 96 11.32 -0.82 -3.46
CA ARG A 96 11.55 0.60 -3.12
C ARG A 96 13.01 1.04 -3.28
N SER A 97 13.95 0.16 -3.00
CA SER A 97 15.39 0.47 -3.12
C SER A 97 15.93 0.30 -4.54
N HIS A 98 15.29 -0.52 -5.39
CA HIS A 98 15.81 -0.87 -6.71
C HIS A 98 14.92 -0.46 -7.88
N TYR A 99 13.81 0.26 -7.65
CA TYR A 99 12.83 0.59 -8.70
C TYR A 99 13.42 1.29 -9.94
N ALA A 100 14.47 2.08 -9.76
CA ALA A 100 15.13 2.80 -10.85
C ALA A 100 15.98 1.90 -11.78
N SER A 101 16.29 0.69 -11.33
CA SER A 101 17.08 -0.30 -12.07
C SER A 101 16.18 -1.32 -12.78
N PRO A 102 16.70 -2.10 -13.72
CA PRO A 102 15.97 -3.25 -14.26
C PRO A 102 15.72 -4.29 -13.16
N VAL A 103 14.49 -4.42 -12.72
CA VAL A 103 14.07 -5.39 -11.69
C VAL A 103 13.20 -6.46 -12.35
N SER A 104 13.56 -7.73 -12.10
CA SER A 104 12.82 -8.91 -12.53
C SER A 104 12.00 -9.51 -11.38
N LEU A 105 10.99 -10.33 -11.73
CA LEU A 105 10.21 -11.08 -10.73
C LEU A 105 11.10 -12.06 -9.94
N ASP A 106 12.16 -12.59 -10.57
CA ASP A 106 13.13 -13.46 -9.89
C ASP A 106 13.84 -12.75 -8.75
N GLN A 107 14.30 -11.53 -9.00
CA GLN A 107 14.99 -10.72 -7.99
C GLN A 107 14.07 -10.33 -6.85
N ILE A 108 12.80 -9.98 -7.15
CA ILE A 108 11.79 -9.69 -6.13
C ILE A 108 11.56 -10.94 -5.26
N ALA A 109 11.38 -12.11 -5.85
CA ALA A 109 11.16 -13.36 -5.13
C ALA A 109 12.38 -13.76 -4.29
N ALA A 110 13.59 -13.64 -4.87
CA ALA A 110 14.85 -13.94 -4.21
C ALA A 110 15.09 -13.05 -2.97
N SER A 111 14.65 -11.79 -2.97
CA SER A 111 14.76 -10.88 -1.82
C SER A 111 14.05 -11.40 -0.55
N ALA A 112 13.03 -12.22 -0.73
CA ALA A 112 12.30 -12.88 0.36
C ALA A 112 12.62 -14.39 0.47
N SER A 113 13.60 -14.89 -0.27
CA SER A 113 14.00 -16.30 -0.31
C SER A 113 12.86 -17.25 -0.68
N ILE A 114 12.02 -16.87 -1.65
CA ILE A 114 10.87 -17.65 -2.12
C ILE A 114 10.87 -17.79 -3.64
N SER A 115 10.04 -18.70 -4.15
CA SER A 115 9.85 -18.88 -5.58
C SER A 115 9.02 -17.76 -6.23
N LYS A 116 9.12 -17.55 -7.55
CA LYS A 116 8.28 -16.61 -8.31
C LYS A 116 6.79 -16.85 -8.12
N SER A 117 6.39 -18.11 -8.11
CA SER A 117 4.98 -18.48 -7.92
C SER A 117 4.48 -18.09 -6.53
N GLU A 118 5.31 -18.29 -5.52
CA GLU A 118 5.01 -17.88 -4.15
C GLU A 118 4.97 -16.36 -4.03
N ALA A 119 5.94 -15.64 -4.60
CA ALA A 119 5.94 -14.18 -4.62
C ALA A 119 4.66 -13.62 -5.27
N SER A 120 4.26 -14.18 -6.40
CA SER A 120 3.01 -13.80 -7.09
C SER A 120 1.77 -14.06 -6.23
N ARG A 121 1.71 -15.20 -5.53
CA ARG A 121 0.62 -15.53 -4.60
C ARG A 121 0.58 -14.58 -3.40
N CYS A 122 1.74 -14.26 -2.82
CA CYS A 122 1.84 -13.29 -1.73
C CYS A 122 1.33 -11.92 -2.16
N PHE A 123 1.78 -11.42 -3.31
CA PHE A 123 1.32 -10.12 -3.82
C PHE A 123 -0.18 -10.12 -4.16
N GLN A 124 -0.68 -11.21 -4.76
CA GLN A 124 -2.10 -11.32 -5.05
C GLN A 124 -2.96 -11.36 -3.78
N ALA A 125 -2.49 -12.07 -2.75
CA ALA A 125 -3.21 -12.17 -1.47
C ALA A 125 -3.20 -10.85 -0.69
N TYR A 126 -2.08 -10.11 -0.70
CA TYR A 126 -1.87 -8.94 0.15
C TYR A 126 -2.21 -7.63 -0.55
N MET A 127 -1.86 -7.48 -1.84
CA MET A 127 -2.02 -6.25 -2.63
C MET A 127 -3.08 -6.36 -3.72
N ASN A 128 -3.65 -7.54 -3.94
CA ASN A 128 -4.58 -7.85 -5.02
C ASN A 128 -4.04 -7.52 -6.43
N GLN A 129 -2.73 -7.57 -6.61
CA GLN A 129 -2.06 -7.31 -7.90
C GLN A 129 -0.72 -8.06 -8.01
N PRO A 130 -0.22 -8.31 -9.24
CA PRO A 130 1.09 -8.91 -9.45
C PRO A 130 2.26 -7.99 -9.02
N PRO A 131 3.43 -8.56 -8.61
CA PRO A 131 4.61 -7.78 -8.22
C PRO A 131 5.10 -6.78 -9.27
N VAL A 132 5.05 -7.17 -10.55
CA VAL A 132 5.48 -6.31 -11.68
C VAL A 132 4.53 -5.12 -11.87
N SER A 133 3.23 -5.31 -11.65
CA SER A 133 2.25 -4.20 -11.66
C SER A 133 2.53 -3.22 -10.53
N TYR A 134 2.79 -3.72 -9.32
CA TYR A 134 3.16 -2.88 -8.19
C TYR A 134 4.43 -2.06 -8.46
N LEU A 135 5.48 -2.70 -8.99
CA LEU A 135 6.71 -1.99 -9.39
C LEU A 135 6.41 -0.87 -10.40
N LEU A 136 5.55 -1.15 -11.40
CA LEU A 136 5.17 -0.17 -12.40
C LEU A 136 4.42 1.01 -11.77
N ASP A 137 3.46 0.74 -10.90
CA ASP A 137 2.69 1.78 -10.20
C ASP A 137 3.61 2.62 -9.29
N PHE A 138 4.54 1.98 -8.58
CA PHE A 138 5.54 2.68 -7.77
C PHE A 138 6.43 3.62 -8.59
N ARG A 139 6.89 3.17 -9.78
CA ARG A 139 7.66 4.01 -10.71
C ARG A 139 6.86 5.21 -11.19
N LEU A 140 5.57 5.02 -11.48
CA LEU A 140 4.69 6.10 -11.90
C LEU A 140 4.45 7.14 -10.79
N GLU A 141 4.30 6.69 -9.53
CA GLU A 141 4.20 7.63 -8.41
C GLU A 141 5.49 8.44 -8.22
N LYS A 142 6.66 7.82 -8.37
CA LYS A 142 7.94 8.56 -8.37
C LYS A 142 8.05 9.54 -9.54
N ALA A 143 7.55 9.15 -10.72
CA ALA A 143 7.52 10.05 -11.87
C ALA A 143 6.60 11.25 -11.65
N LYS A 144 5.43 11.08 -11.04
CA LYS A 144 4.54 12.19 -10.67
C LYS A 144 5.23 13.19 -9.74
N GLN A 145 5.92 12.68 -8.71
CA GLN A 145 6.70 13.51 -7.79
C GLN A 145 7.76 14.34 -8.52
N LEU A 146 8.54 13.71 -9.41
CA LEU A 146 9.57 14.41 -10.18
C LEU A 146 8.99 15.41 -11.19
N LEU A 147 7.85 15.09 -11.80
CA LEU A 147 7.17 15.99 -12.74
C LEU A 147 6.72 17.30 -12.07
N SER A 148 6.26 17.24 -10.83
CA SER A 148 5.80 18.42 -10.08
C SER A 148 6.89 19.17 -9.35
N SER A 149 8.03 18.50 -9.02
CA SER A 149 9.07 19.08 -8.17
C SER A 149 10.37 19.43 -8.88
N THR A 150 10.56 19.03 -10.15
CA THR A 150 11.81 19.25 -10.88
C THR A 150 11.57 19.78 -12.30
N PRO A 151 12.55 20.56 -12.85
CA PRO A 151 12.52 20.99 -14.24
C PRO A 151 12.98 19.91 -15.23
N ASP A 152 13.29 18.69 -14.75
CA ASP A 152 13.80 17.59 -15.59
C ASP A 152 12.91 17.32 -16.79
N THR A 153 13.51 16.96 -17.91
CA THR A 153 12.76 16.55 -19.11
C THR A 153 12.00 15.23 -18.86
N VAL A 154 10.93 15.02 -19.62
CA VAL A 154 10.15 13.76 -19.54
C VAL A 154 11.03 12.53 -19.80
N GLU A 155 12.04 12.68 -20.67
CA GLU A 155 13.00 11.61 -20.97
C GLU A 155 13.90 11.30 -19.77
N GLU A 156 14.45 12.32 -19.11
CA GLU A 156 15.26 12.16 -17.90
C GLU A 156 14.46 11.54 -16.77
N ILE A 157 13.23 12.01 -16.53
CA ILE A 157 12.32 11.44 -15.52
C ILE A 157 12.03 9.97 -15.81
N SER A 158 11.73 9.65 -17.08
CA SER A 158 11.52 8.27 -17.50
C SER A 158 12.70 7.37 -17.13
N ARG A 159 13.93 7.83 -17.43
CA ARG A 159 15.17 7.09 -17.12
C ARG A 159 15.39 6.98 -15.60
N LYS A 160 15.24 8.08 -14.85
CA LYS A 160 15.38 8.10 -13.38
C LYS A 160 14.38 7.17 -12.68
N CYS A 161 13.20 6.97 -13.29
CA CYS A 161 12.20 6.04 -12.77
C CYS A 161 12.34 4.60 -13.27
N GLY A 162 13.40 4.27 -14.01
CA GLY A 162 13.71 2.91 -14.45
C GLY A 162 12.91 2.41 -15.66
N PHE A 163 12.34 3.32 -16.46
CA PHE A 163 11.73 2.96 -17.74
C PHE A 163 12.78 2.85 -18.84
N ARG A 164 12.67 1.80 -19.67
CA ARG A 164 13.63 1.58 -20.78
C ARG A 164 13.46 2.55 -21.94
N SER A 165 12.24 3.09 -22.14
CA SER A 165 12.00 4.10 -23.15
C SER A 165 10.96 5.11 -22.69
N SER A 166 11.18 6.38 -23.07
CA SER A 166 10.27 7.48 -22.80
C SER A 166 8.91 7.30 -23.49
N GLY A 167 8.90 6.72 -24.70
CA GLY A 167 7.65 6.41 -25.40
C GLY A 167 6.76 5.39 -24.67
N TYR A 168 7.37 4.33 -24.13
CA TYR A 168 6.64 3.38 -23.27
C TYR A 168 6.12 4.06 -22.00
N PHE A 169 6.99 4.84 -21.34
CA PHE A 169 6.62 5.63 -20.16
C PHE A 169 5.42 6.53 -20.44
N CYS A 170 5.47 7.39 -21.47
CA CYS A 170 4.38 8.31 -21.81
C CYS A 170 3.04 7.58 -22.02
N ARG A 171 3.06 6.45 -22.74
CA ARG A 171 1.87 5.65 -23.00
C ARG A 171 1.28 5.06 -21.72
N ILE A 172 2.12 4.48 -20.85
CA ILE A 172 1.68 3.88 -19.59
C ILE A 172 1.21 4.97 -18.62
N PHE A 173 1.94 6.07 -18.51
CA PHE A 173 1.58 7.20 -17.66
C PHE A 173 0.20 7.73 -18.05
N LYS A 174 -0.03 8.04 -19.33
CA LYS A 174 -1.35 8.50 -19.81
C LYS A 174 -2.46 7.49 -19.53
N ARG A 175 -2.19 6.19 -19.73
CA ARG A 175 -3.18 5.13 -19.46
C ARG A 175 -3.57 5.04 -17.98
N ARG A 176 -2.63 5.29 -17.04
CA ARG A 176 -2.85 5.18 -15.61
C ARG A 176 -3.36 6.46 -14.94
N THR A 177 -2.99 7.62 -15.48
CA THR A 177 -3.33 8.94 -14.90
C THR A 177 -4.40 9.69 -15.67
N GLY A 178 -4.69 9.31 -16.92
CA GLY A 178 -5.59 10.02 -17.82
C GLY A 178 -4.91 11.14 -18.62
N ALA A 179 -3.79 11.70 -18.13
CA ALA A 179 -3.07 12.81 -18.75
C ALA A 179 -1.68 12.40 -19.23
N SER A 180 -1.13 13.06 -20.26
CA SER A 180 0.27 12.88 -20.62
C SER A 180 1.20 13.50 -19.57
N PRO A 181 2.47 13.07 -19.44
CA PRO A 181 3.41 13.64 -18.48
C PRO A 181 3.54 15.16 -18.56
N ASN A 182 3.56 15.71 -19.78
CA ASN A 182 3.63 17.16 -19.98
C ASN A 182 2.33 17.90 -19.60
N GLN A 183 1.17 17.27 -19.79
CA GLN A 183 -0.10 17.81 -19.30
C GLN A 183 -0.14 17.79 -17.79
N TYR A 184 0.21 16.66 -17.19
CA TYR A 184 0.26 16.49 -15.74
C TYR A 184 1.16 17.55 -15.06
N ARG A 185 2.36 17.81 -15.62
CA ARG A 185 3.25 18.87 -15.14
C ARG A 185 2.58 20.23 -15.12
N ARG A 186 1.90 20.62 -16.23
CA ARG A 186 1.22 21.93 -16.33
C ARG A 186 0.05 22.10 -15.37
N GLU A 187 -0.58 21.00 -14.98
CA GLU A 187 -1.72 21.01 -14.07
C GLU A 187 -1.28 21.03 -12.58
N THR A 188 -0.02 20.66 -12.31
CA THR A 188 0.49 20.53 -10.93
C THR A 188 1.58 21.55 -10.56
N THR A 189 2.01 22.39 -11.49
CA THR A 189 2.94 23.51 -11.30
C THR A 189 2.20 24.83 -11.35
#